data_ae7f71337e9d166ffd689eb01e0e7daf
#
_entry.id   ae7f71337e9d166ffd689eb01e0e7daf
#
_cell.length_a   1.000
_cell.length_b   1.000
_cell.length_c   1.000
_cell.angle_alpha   90.00
_cell.angle_beta   90.00
_cell.angle_gamma   90.00
#
_symmetry.space_group_name_H-M   'P 1'
#
loop_
_entity.id
_entity.type
_entity.pdbx_description
1 polymer ?
#
loop_
_entity_poly.entity_id
_entity_poly.type
_entity_poly.pdbx_seq_one_letter_code
_entity_poly.pdbx_strand_id
1 'polypeptide(L)'
;MHANCHTDRTLPVGLIGLGSMGSFVAREIMKGEIPGIRLLAAADIRPPAPDLLQELQKHSVSLVQSFESLGDFPLRLVIECANQKVVTECADFFLAKGVDLLVMSVGALVQGSLFSRLTARAEEKGCRIYLPSGAIGAIDALQAASLRGLDEVTLTTRKPPRSLGQVEGVNLENLKEPRILYEGPAAEAVVKFPQNVNVAATLSLAGLGPEKTRVRVVADPGVRQNIHEIQVRGAFGSFEIRLANWPNPDNPKTSLLSCLSVVSLLKRIGGTVQMGG
;
A
#
# COMPACT_ATOMS: atom_id res chain seq x y z
N MET A 1 36.89 4.81 27.01
CA MET A 1 36.89 4.10 25.72
C MET A 1 35.49 3.56 25.48
N HIS A 2 34.65 4.31 24.80
CA HIS A 2 33.34 3.81 24.37
C HIS A 2 33.56 3.01 23.09
N ALA A 3 33.44 1.70 23.21
CA ALA A 3 33.44 0.83 22.04
C ALA A 3 32.25 1.21 21.16
N ASN A 4 32.51 1.74 19.95
CA ASN A 4 31.54 1.93 18.90
C ASN A 4 31.03 0.55 18.46
N CYS A 5 29.99 0.04 19.13
CA CYS A 5 29.24 -1.09 18.65
C CYS A 5 28.29 -0.58 17.56
N HIS A 6 28.81 -0.22 16.39
CA HIS A 6 28.03 -0.14 15.16
C HIS A 6 27.79 -1.58 14.70
N THR A 7 26.88 -2.29 15.40
CA THR A 7 26.23 -3.44 14.78
C THR A 7 25.58 -2.94 13.50
N ASP A 8 25.86 -3.60 12.40
CA ASP A 8 25.26 -3.35 11.09
C ASP A 8 23.73 -3.33 11.27
N ARG A 9 23.15 -2.11 11.36
CA ARG A 9 21.71 -1.90 11.62
C ARG A 9 20.88 -2.06 10.36
N THR A 10 21.45 -2.68 9.33
CA THR A 10 20.78 -2.86 8.06
C THR A 10 19.66 -3.89 8.18
N LEU A 11 18.42 -3.46 7.97
CA LEU A 11 17.25 -4.32 7.96
C LEU A 11 17.19 -5.09 6.62
N PRO A 12 17.36 -6.43 6.63
CA PRO A 12 17.27 -7.22 5.42
C PRO A 12 15.80 -7.38 5.02
N VAL A 13 15.49 -7.00 3.78
CA VAL A 13 14.10 -7.05 3.26
C VAL A 13 13.97 -7.97 2.07
N GLY A 14 12.79 -8.60 1.96
CA GLY A 14 12.32 -9.31 0.78
C GLY A 14 11.23 -8.52 0.07
N LEU A 15 11.09 -8.71 -1.24
CA LEU A 15 10.06 -8.06 -2.04
C LEU A 15 9.25 -9.11 -2.81
N ILE A 16 7.93 -9.04 -2.75
CA ILE A 16 7.01 -9.89 -3.51
C ILE A 16 6.31 -9.06 -4.57
N GLY A 17 6.47 -9.47 -5.84
CA GLY A 17 5.92 -8.81 -7.00
C GLY A 17 6.86 -7.75 -7.59
N LEU A 18 7.31 -7.97 -8.83
CA LEU A 18 8.18 -7.09 -9.61
C LEU A 18 7.45 -6.42 -10.77
N GLY A 19 6.15 -6.19 -10.61
CA GLY A 19 5.37 -5.33 -11.48
C GLY A 19 5.80 -3.85 -11.35
N SER A 20 5.06 -2.92 -11.94
CA SER A 20 5.40 -1.49 -11.95
C SER A 20 5.75 -0.93 -10.55
N MET A 21 4.96 -1.26 -9.52
CA MET A 21 5.21 -0.77 -8.17
C MET A 21 6.42 -1.44 -7.51
N GLY A 22 6.51 -2.76 -7.57
CA GLY A 22 7.63 -3.48 -6.95
C GLY A 22 8.96 -3.17 -7.62
N SER A 23 8.99 -3.02 -8.95
CA SER A 23 10.17 -2.59 -9.69
C SER A 23 10.64 -1.20 -9.24
N PHE A 24 9.70 -0.26 -9.04
CA PHE A 24 10.01 1.06 -8.52
C PHE A 24 10.63 0.97 -7.11
N VAL A 25 9.98 0.23 -6.20
CA VAL A 25 10.47 0.07 -4.81
C VAL A 25 11.84 -0.61 -4.78
N ALA A 26 12.04 -1.67 -5.58
CA ALA A 26 13.33 -2.35 -5.67
C ALA A 26 14.45 -1.40 -6.10
N ARG A 27 14.21 -0.60 -7.15
CA ARG A 27 15.17 0.41 -7.63
C ARG A 27 15.49 1.46 -6.57
N GLU A 28 14.47 1.99 -5.88
CA GLU A 28 14.71 2.98 -4.82
C GLU A 28 15.54 2.41 -3.66
N ILE A 29 15.32 1.15 -3.27
CA ILE A 29 16.17 0.49 -2.26
C ILE A 29 17.60 0.30 -2.79
N MET A 30 17.76 -0.18 -4.02
CA MET A 30 19.08 -0.44 -4.62
C MET A 30 19.90 0.82 -4.86
N LYS A 31 19.28 2.00 -5.03
CA LYS A 31 20.00 3.29 -5.07
C LYS A 31 20.76 3.60 -3.76
N GLY A 32 20.44 2.91 -2.65
CA GLY A 32 21.08 3.13 -1.35
C GLY A 32 20.64 4.40 -0.62
N GLU A 33 19.57 5.06 -1.09
CA GLU A 33 19.06 6.30 -0.48
C GLU A 33 18.06 6.07 0.66
N ILE A 34 17.75 4.81 0.96
CA ILE A 34 16.89 4.43 2.08
C ILE A 34 17.77 3.90 3.20
N PRO A 35 18.04 4.72 4.24
CA PRO A 35 18.98 4.34 5.29
C PRO A 35 18.49 3.09 6.02
N GLY A 36 19.45 2.21 6.35
CA GLY A 36 19.17 1.01 7.14
C GLY A 36 18.30 -0.04 6.48
N ILE A 37 18.07 0.01 5.17
CA ILE A 37 17.29 -0.99 4.42
C ILE A 37 18.16 -1.62 3.33
N ARG A 38 18.13 -2.95 3.22
CA ARG A 38 18.82 -3.71 2.17
C ARG A 38 17.90 -4.76 1.56
N LEU A 39 17.71 -4.72 0.25
CA LEU A 39 16.99 -5.75 -0.49
C LEU A 39 17.90 -6.99 -0.64
N LEU A 40 17.51 -8.13 -0.08
CA LEU A 40 18.24 -9.38 -0.20
C LEU A 40 17.71 -10.27 -1.31
N ALA A 41 16.40 -10.34 -1.44
CA ALA A 41 15.76 -11.22 -2.41
C ALA A 41 14.42 -10.65 -2.87
N ALA A 42 14.01 -11.01 -4.08
CA ALA A 42 12.72 -10.67 -4.66
C ALA A 42 12.05 -11.90 -5.25
N ALA A 43 10.72 -11.98 -5.13
CA ALA A 43 9.92 -13.07 -5.66
C ALA A 43 8.93 -12.54 -6.72
N ASP A 44 8.90 -13.14 -7.89
CA ASP A 44 7.84 -12.97 -8.88
C ASP A 44 7.69 -14.27 -9.69
N ILE A 45 6.45 -14.62 -10.01
CA ILE A 45 6.13 -15.79 -10.87
C ILE A 45 6.51 -15.57 -12.33
N ARG A 46 6.73 -14.32 -12.73
CA ARG A 46 7.17 -13.92 -14.06
C ARG A 46 8.56 -13.33 -14.00
N PRO A 47 9.38 -13.51 -15.04
CA PRO A 47 10.67 -12.85 -15.10
C PRO A 47 10.47 -11.32 -15.13
N PRO A 48 11.30 -10.56 -14.39
CA PRO A 48 11.27 -9.10 -14.47
C PRO A 48 11.77 -8.61 -15.82
N ALA A 49 11.55 -7.34 -16.12
CA ALA A 49 12.11 -6.69 -17.31
C ALA A 49 13.65 -6.84 -17.33
N PRO A 50 14.28 -6.99 -18.53
CA PRO A 50 15.71 -7.29 -18.64
C PRO A 50 16.62 -6.29 -17.92
N ASP A 51 16.27 -4.99 -17.96
CA ASP A 51 16.99 -3.92 -17.29
C ASP A 51 16.93 -4.08 -15.75
N LEU A 52 15.76 -4.39 -15.20
CA LEU A 52 15.62 -4.66 -13.77
C LEU A 52 16.37 -5.92 -13.36
N LEU A 53 16.37 -6.97 -14.19
CA LEU A 53 17.12 -8.19 -13.90
C LEU A 53 18.62 -7.92 -13.76
N GLN A 54 19.18 -7.11 -14.67
CA GLN A 54 20.58 -6.69 -14.61
C GLN A 54 20.88 -5.88 -13.34
N GLU A 55 19.98 -4.96 -12.96
CA GLU A 55 20.11 -4.17 -11.73
C GLU A 55 20.09 -5.08 -10.48
N LEU A 56 19.16 -6.02 -10.40
CA LEU A 56 19.07 -6.99 -9.28
C LEU A 56 20.37 -7.81 -9.15
N GLN A 57 20.91 -8.31 -10.29
CA GLN A 57 22.16 -9.06 -10.32
C GLN A 57 23.36 -8.21 -9.86
N LYS A 58 23.47 -6.97 -10.36
CA LYS A 58 24.52 -6.01 -9.95
C LYS A 58 24.53 -5.75 -8.46
N HIS A 59 23.35 -5.71 -7.83
CA HIS A 59 23.19 -5.47 -6.39
C HIS A 59 23.15 -6.76 -5.56
N SER A 60 23.45 -7.93 -6.17
CA SER A 60 23.43 -9.24 -5.51
C SER A 60 22.09 -9.57 -4.85
N VAL A 61 20.99 -9.15 -5.47
CA VAL A 61 19.64 -9.49 -5.04
C VAL A 61 19.23 -10.82 -5.66
N SER A 62 18.89 -11.79 -4.83
CA SER A 62 18.44 -13.10 -5.30
C SER A 62 17.02 -13.02 -5.86
N LEU A 63 16.81 -13.60 -7.05
CA LEU A 63 15.47 -13.71 -7.65
C LEU A 63 14.94 -15.12 -7.47
N VAL A 64 13.75 -15.26 -6.89
CA VAL A 64 13.05 -16.53 -6.69
C VAL A 64 11.65 -16.48 -7.31
N GLN A 65 11.03 -17.65 -7.54
CA GLN A 65 9.74 -17.73 -8.25
C GLN A 65 8.53 -17.80 -7.31
N SER A 66 8.74 -18.02 -6.01
CA SER A 66 7.65 -18.12 -5.04
C SER A 66 7.98 -17.40 -3.74
N PHE A 67 6.95 -17.01 -2.98
CA PHE A 67 7.15 -16.41 -1.68
C PHE A 67 7.65 -17.42 -0.64
N GLU A 68 7.36 -18.71 -0.80
CA GLU A 68 7.89 -19.75 0.07
C GLU A 68 9.40 -19.79 0.01
N SER A 69 9.98 -19.78 -1.22
CA SER A 69 11.43 -19.73 -1.42
C SER A 69 12.05 -18.43 -0.89
N LEU A 70 11.27 -17.32 -0.89
CA LEU A 70 11.70 -16.08 -0.26
C LEU A 70 11.86 -16.24 1.26
N GLY A 71 11.07 -17.12 1.87
CA GLY A 71 11.12 -17.44 3.30
C GLY A 71 12.37 -18.20 3.75
N ASP A 72 13.25 -18.61 2.85
CA ASP A 72 14.55 -19.25 3.16
C ASP A 72 15.67 -18.22 3.41
N PHE A 73 15.42 -16.95 3.10
CA PHE A 73 16.35 -15.86 3.37
C PHE A 73 16.18 -15.31 4.78
N PRO A 74 17.24 -14.75 5.39
CA PRO A 74 17.20 -14.18 6.76
C PRO A 74 16.54 -12.80 6.76
N LEU A 75 15.26 -12.75 6.34
CA LEU A 75 14.51 -11.52 6.23
C LEU A 75 13.96 -11.04 7.57
N ARG A 76 13.86 -9.73 7.75
CA ARG A 76 13.19 -9.08 8.88
C ARG A 76 11.91 -8.36 8.46
N LEU A 77 11.79 -8.02 7.19
CA LEU A 77 10.61 -7.39 6.62
C LEU A 77 10.37 -7.93 5.21
N VAL A 78 9.13 -8.24 4.90
CA VAL A 78 8.69 -8.53 3.53
C VAL A 78 7.76 -7.43 3.04
N ILE A 79 8.03 -6.95 1.84
CA ILE A 79 7.25 -5.90 1.15
C ILE A 79 6.39 -6.59 0.08
N GLU A 80 5.07 -6.55 0.22
CA GLU A 80 4.16 -7.08 -0.78
C GLU A 80 3.74 -5.97 -1.75
N CYS A 81 4.00 -6.16 -3.04
CA CYS A 81 3.65 -5.29 -4.16
C CYS A 81 2.96 -6.04 -5.31
N ALA A 82 2.32 -7.16 -5.04
CA ALA A 82 1.72 -8.05 -6.05
C ALA A 82 0.20 -7.82 -6.22
N ASN A 83 -0.61 -8.46 -5.37
CA ASN A 83 -2.06 -8.35 -5.39
C ASN A 83 -2.70 -8.91 -4.11
N GLN A 84 -4.03 -8.69 -3.96
CA GLN A 84 -4.78 -9.11 -2.77
C GLN A 84 -4.73 -10.63 -2.51
N LYS A 85 -4.73 -11.46 -3.56
CA LYS A 85 -4.63 -12.93 -3.43
C LYS A 85 -3.30 -13.32 -2.78
N VAL A 86 -2.21 -12.73 -3.22
CA VAL A 86 -0.87 -12.99 -2.65
C VAL A 86 -0.83 -12.61 -1.18
N VAL A 87 -1.44 -11.50 -0.76
CA VAL A 87 -1.54 -11.14 0.67
C VAL A 87 -2.22 -12.26 1.47
N THR A 88 -3.35 -12.79 0.97
CA THR A 88 -4.07 -13.86 1.68
C THR A 88 -3.27 -15.15 1.81
N GLU A 89 -2.38 -15.43 0.87
CA GLU A 89 -1.54 -16.63 0.83
C GLU A 89 -0.25 -16.47 1.66
N CYS A 90 0.43 -15.32 1.55
CA CYS A 90 1.78 -15.15 2.12
C CYS A 90 1.83 -14.50 3.51
N ALA A 91 0.82 -13.70 3.90
CA ALA A 91 0.93 -12.87 5.09
C ALA A 91 1.11 -13.69 6.38
N ASP A 92 0.27 -14.71 6.60
CA ASP A 92 0.38 -15.56 7.79
C ASP A 92 1.68 -16.38 7.79
N PHE A 93 2.18 -16.80 6.62
CA PHE A 93 3.44 -17.52 6.47
C PHE A 93 4.63 -16.70 6.98
N PHE A 94 4.75 -15.43 6.61
CA PHE A 94 5.87 -14.59 7.06
C PHE A 94 5.72 -14.17 8.52
N LEU A 95 4.53 -13.79 8.96
CA LEU A 95 4.29 -13.46 10.37
C LEU A 95 4.58 -14.66 11.29
N ALA A 96 4.20 -15.89 10.89
CA ALA A 96 4.50 -17.10 11.65
C ALA A 96 6.02 -17.35 11.80
N LYS A 97 6.81 -16.90 10.83
CA LYS A 97 8.29 -16.95 10.87
C LYS A 97 8.95 -15.81 11.67
N GLY A 98 8.19 -14.90 12.24
CA GLY A 98 8.72 -13.73 12.95
C GLY A 98 9.22 -12.63 12.03
N VAL A 99 8.66 -12.53 10.82
CA VAL A 99 9.03 -11.52 9.81
C VAL A 99 7.95 -10.46 9.71
N ASP A 100 8.32 -9.19 9.80
CA ASP A 100 7.44 -8.06 9.61
C ASP A 100 6.88 -8.02 8.18
N LEU A 101 5.71 -7.42 8.00
CA LEU A 101 5.04 -7.37 6.71
C LEU A 101 4.66 -5.92 6.35
N LEU A 102 5.00 -5.48 5.14
CA LEU A 102 4.48 -4.25 4.54
C LEU A 102 3.56 -4.62 3.39
N VAL A 103 2.29 -4.21 3.46
CA VAL A 103 1.23 -4.60 2.52
C VAL A 103 0.81 -3.40 1.68
N MET A 104 0.96 -3.52 0.35
CA MET A 104 0.43 -2.55 -0.60
C MET A 104 -0.98 -2.90 -1.08
N SER A 105 -1.30 -4.18 -1.14
CA SER A 105 -2.62 -4.66 -1.57
C SER A 105 -3.60 -4.68 -0.39
N VAL A 106 -3.71 -3.53 0.30
CA VAL A 106 -4.47 -3.35 1.55
C VAL A 106 -5.94 -3.79 1.45
N GLY A 107 -6.50 -3.77 0.23
CA GLY A 107 -7.86 -4.27 -0.02
C GLY A 107 -8.11 -5.70 0.47
N ALA A 108 -7.09 -6.55 0.52
CA ALA A 108 -7.21 -7.91 1.07
C ALA A 108 -7.62 -7.90 2.55
N LEU A 109 -7.17 -6.91 3.31
CA LEU A 109 -7.33 -6.85 4.77
C LEU A 109 -8.74 -6.46 5.22
N VAL A 110 -9.56 -5.90 4.33
CA VAL A 110 -10.95 -5.55 4.66
C VAL A 110 -11.94 -6.67 4.36
N GLN A 111 -11.45 -7.81 3.87
CA GLN A 111 -12.28 -8.97 3.54
C GLN A 111 -12.34 -9.97 4.71
N GLY A 112 -13.53 -10.26 5.18
CA GLY A 112 -13.76 -11.22 6.26
C GLY A 112 -12.96 -10.91 7.53
N SER A 113 -12.36 -11.93 8.12
CA SER A 113 -11.57 -11.84 9.37
C SER A 113 -10.06 -11.78 9.13
N LEU A 114 -9.59 -11.51 7.89
CA LEU A 114 -8.16 -11.60 7.58
C LEU A 114 -7.34 -10.62 8.43
N PHE A 115 -7.79 -9.36 8.52
CA PHE A 115 -7.06 -8.33 9.27
C PHE A 115 -6.91 -8.69 10.76
N SER A 116 -8.00 -9.06 11.43
CA SER A 116 -7.96 -9.44 12.85
C SER A 116 -7.10 -10.68 13.11
N ARG A 117 -7.17 -11.68 12.21
CA ARG A 117 -6.34 -12.88 12.30
C ARG A 117 -4.85 -12.56 12.15
N LEU A 118 -4.49 -11.74 11.16
CA LEU A 118 -3.09 -11.34 10.95
C LEU A 118 -2.59 -10.44 12.09
N THR A 119 -3.42 -9.56 12.64
CA THR A 119 -3.08 -8.74 13.81
C THR A 119 -2.77 -9.63 15.01
N ALA A 120 -3.62 -10.59 15.33
CA ALA A 120 -3.37 -11.54 16.42
C ALA A 120 -2.10 -12.36 16.21
N ARG A 121 -1.83 -12.79 14.95
CA ARG A 121 -0.57 -13.48 14.61
C ARG A 121 0.65 -12.58 14.80
N ALA A 122 0.58 -11.33 14.37
CA ALA A 122 1.66 -10.37 14.53
C ALA A 122 1.95 -10.10 16.02
N GLU A 123 0.92 -9.94 16.85
CA GLU A 123 1.05 -9.80 18.30
C GLU A 123 1.70 -11.03 18.94
N GLU A 124 1.24 -12.25 18.61
CA GLU A 124 1.83 -13.50 19.09
C GLU A 124 3.33 -13.63 18.79
N LYS A 125 3.75 -13.19 17.60
CA LYS A 125 5.12 -13.32 17.12
C LYS A 125 6.00 -12.10 17.36
N GLY A 126 5.47 -11.03 17.92
CA GLY A 126 6.18 -9.76 18.11
C GLY A 126 6.53 -9.06 16.79
N CYS A 127 5.73 -9.30 15.73
CA CYS A 127 5.88 -8.72 14.41
C CYS A 127 5.04 -7.45 14.24
N ARG A 128 5.32 -6.72 13.16
CA ARG A 128 4.57 -5.54 12.75
C ARG A 128 3.99 -5.72 11.34
N ILE A 129 2.79 -5.16 11.16
CA ILE A 129 2.16 -5.02 9.85
C ILE A 129 2.15 -3.54 9.50
N TYR A 130 2.82 -3.18 8.42
CA TYR A 130 2.92 -1.81 7.93
C TYR A 130 1.98 -1.59 6.76
N LEU A 131 1.13 -0.58 6.87
CA LEU A 131 0.21 -0.18 5.82
C LEU A 131 0.57 1.25 5.38
N PRO A 132 1.17 1.44 4.20
CA PRO A 132 1.47 2.79 3.72
C PRO A 132 0.20 3.55 3.37
N SER A 133 0.26 4.88 3.45
CA SER A 133 -0.89 5.73 3.12
C SER A 133 -1.35 5.61 1.65
N GLY A 134 -0.50 5.08 0.78
CA GLY A 134 -0.82 4.98 -0.65
C GLY A 134 -0.94 6.35 -1.31
N ALA A 135 -2.01 6.56 -2.05
CA ALA A 135 -2.28 7.81 -2.77
C ALA A 135 -3.02 8.87 -1.95
N ILE A 136 -3.17 8.67 -0.63
CA ILE A 136 -3.84 9.61 0.27
C ILE A 136 -2.90 10.11 1.37
N GLY A 137 -3.35 11.08 2.16
CA GLY A 137 -2.64 11.63 3.31
C GLY A 137 -3.52 11.68 4.54
N ALA A 138 -3.02 12.30 5.61
CA ALA A 138 -3.71 12.52 6.88
C ALA A 138 -4.20 11.24 7.59
N ILE A 139 -3.55 10.11 7.35
CA ILE A 139 -3.86 8.87 8.07
C ILE A 139 -3.55 9.04 9.56
N ASP A 140 -2.46 9.73 9.89
CA ASP A 140 -2.07 10.10 11.26
C ASP A 140 -3.12 10.99 11.94
N ALA A 141 -3.62 12.02 11.25
CA ALA A 141 -4.69 12.88 11.76
C ALA A 141 -5.98 12.09 11.99
N LEU A 142 -6.34 11.19 11.06
CA LEU A 142 -7.51 10.33 11.19
C LEU A 142 -7.39 9.38 12.39
N GLN A 143 -6.23 8.75 12.57
CA GLN A 143 -5.98 7.88 13.73
C GLN A 143 -6.06 8.65 15.04
N ALA A 144 -5.46 9.86 15.11
CA ALA A 144 -5.57 10.72 16.28
C ALA A 144 -7.03 11.12 16.56
N ALA A 145 -7.79 11.50 15.52
CA ALA A 145 -9.20 11.86 15.65
C ALA A 145 -10.06 10.69 16.13
N SER A 146 -9.76 9.46 15.71
CA SER A 146 -10.51 8.26 16.10
C SER A 146 -10.51 8.01 17.61
N LEU A 147 -9.51 8.50 18.35
CA LEU A 147 -9.41 8.36 19.81
C LEU A 147 -10.54 9.07 20.56
N ARG A 148 -11.21 10.04 19.93
CA ARG A 148 -12.34 10.77 20.51
C ARG A 148 -13.69 10.42 19.89
N GLY A 149 -13.69 9.47 18.96
CA GLY A 149 -14.88 9.07 18.21
C GLY A 149 -15.06 9.86 16.92
N LEU A 150 -15.40 9.13 15.88
CA LEU A 150 -15.68 9.64 14.54
C LEU A 150 -17.17 9.46 14.24
N ASP A 151 -17.79 10.49 13.69
CA ASP A 151 -19.19 10.44 13.24
C ASP A 151 -19.26 10.08 11.75
N GLU A 152 -18.32 10.60 10.95
CA GLU A 152 -18.32 10.43 9.51
C GLU A 152 -16.91 10.39 8.95
N VAL A 153 -16.66 9.42 8.06
CA VAL A 153 -15.48 9.34 7.19
C VAL A 153 -15.94 9.04 5.78
N THR A 154 -15.69 9.98 4.86
CA THR A 154 -16.06 9.86 3.46
C THR A 154 -14.83 10.02 2.57
N LEU A 155 -14.71 9.13 1.57
CA LEU A 155 -13.73 9.22 0.51
C LEU A 155 -14.43 9.36 -0.85
N THR A 156 -14.18 10.44 -1.55
CA THR A 156 -14.51 10.55 -2.98
C THR A 156 -13.25 10.34 -3.81
N THR A 157 -13.24 9.26 -4.60
CA THR A 157 -12.19 8.99 -5.58
C THR A 157 -12.67 9.35 -6.97
N ARG A 158 -12.05 10.36 -7.60
CA ARG A 158 -12.34 10.82 -8.95
C ARG A 158 -11.16 10.55 -9.85
N LYS A 159 -11.40 9.85 -10.96
CA LYS A 159 -10.34 9.44 -11.89
C LYS A 159 -10.74 9.67 -13.35
N PRO A 160 -9.74 9.91 -14.23
CA PRO A 160 -9.99 9.83 -15.67
C PRO A 160 -10.49 8.43 -16.04
N PRO A 161 -11.42 8.28 -16.99
CA PRO A 161 -11.99 6.99 -17.40
C PRO A 161 -10.95 5.92 -17.69
N ARG A 162 -9.85 6.27 -18.37
CA ARG A 162 -8.73 5.38 -18.70
C ARG A 162 -8.01 4.76 -17.49
N SER A 163 -8.10 5.40 -16.31
CA SER A 163 -7.46 4.94 -15.07
C SER A 163 -8.33 4.01 -14.24
N LEU A 164 -9.59 3.76 -14.63
CA LEU A 164 -10.53 2.92 -13.90
C LEU A 164 -10.57 1.48 -14.40
N GLY A 165 -10.08 1.23 -15.61
CA GLY A 165 -10.20 -0.08 -16.25
C GLY A 165 -11.62 -0.35 -16.76
N GLN A 166 -11.97 -1.62 -16.96
CA GLN A 166 -13.33 -1.99 -17.36
C GLN A 166 -14.26 -1.97 -16.15
N VAL A 167 -15.43 -1.39 -16.32
CA VAL A 167 -16.51 -1.37 -15.33
C VAL A 167 -17.74 -1.96 -15.99
N GLU A 168 -18.29 -3.01 -15.39
CA GLU A 168 -19.46 -3.72 -15.92
C GLU A 168 -20.65 -2.77 -16.15
N GLY A 169 -21.25 -2.86 -17.33
CA GLY A 169 -22.41 -2.05 -17.71
C GLY A 169 -22.11 -0.57 -17.97
N VAL A 170 -20.83 -0.15 -18.03
CA VAL A 170 -20.46 1.25 -18.27
C VAL A 170 -19.45 1.37 -19.39
N ASN A 171 -19.82 2.06 -20.47
CA ASN A 171 -18.89 2.46 -21.51
C ASN A 171 -18.14 3.73 -21.06
N LEU A 172 -16.94 3.55 -20.53
CA LEU A 172 -16.12 4.64 -20.01
C LEU A 172 -15.48 5.49 -21.11
N GLU A 173 -15.26 4.94 -22.32
CA GLU A 173 -14.59 5.65 -23.42
C GLU A 173 -15.41 6.81 -23.98
N ASN A 174 -16.73 6.69 -23.94
CA ASN A 174 -17.67 7.68 -24.48
C ASN A 174 -18.24 8.66 -23.45
N LEU A 175 -17.72 8.67 -22.22
CA LEU A 175 -18.18 9.59 -21.18
C LEU A 175 -17.81 11.04 -21.54
N LYS A 176 -18.84 11.90 -21.58
CA LYS A 176 -18.68 13.35 -21.81
C LYS A 176 -18.72 14.15 -20.51
N GLU A 177 -19.36 13.60 -19.47
CA GLU A 177 -19.58 14.23 -18.17
C GLU A 177 -19.17 13.28 -17.02
N PRO A 178 -18.90 13.80 -15.82
CA PRO A 178 -18.62 12.99 -14.66
C PRO A 178 -19.76 12.03 -14.34
N ARG A 179 -19.43 10.75 -14.06
CA ARG A 179 -20.39 9.72 -13.69
C ARG A 179 -19.98 9.03 -12.40
N ILE A 180 -20.91 8.98 -11.44
CA ILE A 180 -20.74 8.16 -10.23
C ILE A 180 -20.90 6.70 -10.63
N LEU A 181 -19.87 5.90 -10.39
CA LEU A 181 -19.85 4.46 -10.65
C LEU A 181 -20.24 3.65 -9.43
N TYR A 182 -20.00 4.22 -8.25
CA TYR A 182 -20.28 3.59 -6.97
C TYR A 182 -20.46 4.64 -5.88
N GLU A 183 -21.37 4.38 -4.98
CA GLU A 183 -21.52 5.09 -3.71
C GLU A 183 -22.02 4.09 -2.65
N GLY A 184 -21.26 3.92 -1.57
CA GLY A 184 -21.59 2.94 -0.53
C GLY A 184 -20.46 2.70 0.45
N PRO A 185 -20.52 1.62 1.24
CA PRO A 185 -19.46 1.24 2.19
C PRO A 185 -18.14 0.89 1.51
N ALA A 186 -17.02 1.15 2.21
CA ALA A 186 -15.70 0.77 1.73
C ALA A 186 -15.56 -0.75 1.52
N ALA A 187 -16.17 -1.56 2.36
CA ALA A 187 -16.19 -3.02 2.24
C ALA A 187 -16.65 -3.50 0.85
N GLU A 188 -17.76 -2.96 0.36
CA GLU A 188 -18.27 -3.30 -0.97
C GLU A 188 -17.44 -2.69 -2.10
N ALA A 189 -16.96 -1.45 -1.91
CA ALA A 189 -16.13 -0.77 -2.90
C ALA A 189 -14.88 -1.59 -3.24
N VAL A 190 -14.23 -2.20 -2.24
CA VAL A 190 -13.03 -3.02 -2.41
C VAL A 190 -13.29 -4.26 -3.26
N VAL A 191 -14.46 -4.87 -3.13
CA VAL A 191 -14.85 -6.04 -3.93
C VAL A 191 -15.14 -5.63 -5.38
N LYS A 192 -15.87 -4.52 -5.57
CA LYS A 192 -16.27 -4.05 -6.91
C LYS A 192 -15.13 -3.43 -7.73
N PHE A 193 -14.14 -2.82 -7.05
CA PHE A 193 -13.04 -2.09 -7.68
C PHE A 193 -11.67 -2.47 -7.12
N PRO A 194 -11.25 -3.75 -7.15
CA PRO A 194 -10.08 -4.25 -6.42
C PRO A 194 -8.77 -3.56 -6.79
N GLN A 195 -8.66 -2.98 -7.99
CA GLN A 195 -7.47 -2.28 -8.46
C GLN A 195 -7.46 -0.77 -8.13
N ASN A 196 -8.58 -0.21 -7.65
CA ASN A 196 -8.78 1.23 -7.53
C ASN A 196 -9.01 1.73 -6.11
N VAL A 197 -9.16 0.83 -5.14
CA VAL A 197 -9.69 1.18 -3.81
C VAL A 197 -8.82 0.75 -2.63
N ASN A 198 -7.53 0.45 -2.84
CA ASN A 198 -6.61 0.24 -1.71
C ASN A 198 -6.60 1.46 -0.76
N VAL A 199 -6.74 2.67 -1.30
CA VAL A 199 -6.87 3.90 -0.48
C VAL A 199 -8.13 3.89 0.39
N ALA A 200 -9.25 3.34 -0.10
CA ALA A 200 -10.47 3.20 0.69
C ALA A 200 -10.29 2.18 1.82
N ALA A 201 -9.60 1.08 1.54
CA ALA A 201 -9.25 0.10 2.55
C ALA A 201 -8.34 0.70 3.63
N THR A 202 -7.25 1.39 3.25
CA THR A 202 -6.36 2.05 4.19
C THR A 202 -7.10 3.09 5.05
N LEU A 203 -7.91 3.95 4.43
CA LEU A 203 -8.68 4.96 5.15
C LEU A 203 -9.68 4.33 6.14
N SER A 204 -10.36 3.26 5.73
CA SER A 204 -11.36 2.61 6.56
C SER A 204 -10.73 1.90 7.76
N LEU A 205 -9.58 1.21 7.57
CA LEU A 205 -8.86 0.55 8.65
C LEU A 205 -8.27 1.55 9.66
N ALA A 206 -7.91 2.75 9.19
CA ALA A 206 -7.41 3.82 10.07
C ALA A 206 -8.51 4.58 10.82
N GLY A 207 -9.77 4.47 10.39
CA GLY A 207 -10.89 5.26 10.90
C GLY A 207 -12.08 4.44 11.41
N LEU A 208 -13.24 4.57 10.78
CA LEU A 208 -14.53 3.98 11.21
C LEU A 208 -14.71 2.49 10.89
N GLY A 209 -13.75 1.86 10.24
CA GLY A 209 -13.90 0.51 9.71
C GLY A 209 -14.58 0.49 8.32
N PRO A 210 -14.46 -0.65 7.61
CA PRO A 210 -14.89 -0.75 6.21
C PRO A 210 -16.41 -0.66 6.01
N GLU A 211 -17.20 -1.04 6.99
CA GLU A 211 -18.68 -1.01 6.91
C GLU A 211 -19.23 0.42 7.04
N LYS A 212 -18.58 1.28 7.83
CA LYS A 212 -19.07 2.62 8.14
C LYS A 212 -18.40 3.71 7.29
N THR A 213 -17.21 3.48 6.77
CA THR A 213 -16.53 4.42 5.87
C THR A 213 -17.25 4.49 4.54
N ARG A 214 -17.68 5.67 4.13
CA ARG A 214 -18.40 5.91 2.85
C ARG A 214 -17.41 6.16 1.73
N VAL A 215 -17.64 5.53 0.60
CA VAL A 215 -16.80 5.65 -0.60
C VAL A 215 -17.65 6.01 -1.81
N ARG A 216 -17.20 7.03 -2.55
CA ARG A 216 -17.76 7.40 -3.85
C ARG A 216 -16.67 7.29 -4.91
N VAL A 217 -16.94 6.53 -5.97
CA VAL A 217 -16.04 6.36 -7.12
C VAL A 217 -16.64 7.07 -8.32
N VAL A 218 -15.91 8.03 -8.89
CA VAL A 218 -16.35 8.87 -9.99
C VAL A 218 -15.44 8.73 -11.19
N ALA A 219 -15.99 8.36 -12.35
CA ALA A 219 -15.32 8.52 -13.64
C ALA A 219 -15.53 9.95 -14.12
N ASP A 220 -14.46 10.67 -14.42
CA ASP A 220 -14.55 12.07 -14.84
C ASP A 220 -13.64 12.33 -16.04
N PRO A 221 -14.19 12.56 -17.24
CA PRO A 221 -13.39 12.87 -18.43
C PRO A 221 -12.73 14.26 -18.37
N GLY A 222 -13.20 15.15 -17.49
CA GLY A 222 -12.65 16.50 -17.32
C GLY A 222 -11.36 16.55 -16.49
N VAL A 223 -10.97 15.45 -15.81
CA VAL A 223 -9.75 15.42 -15.00
C VAL A 223 -8.62 14.63 -15.67
N ARG A 224 -7.38 15.05 -15.40
CA ARG A 224 -6.16 14.35 -15.87
C ARG A 224 -5.43 13.61 -14.75
N GLN A 225 -5.78 13.89 -13.50
CA GLN A 225 -5.17 13.38 -12.28
C GLN A 225 -6.13 12.44 -11.56
N ASN A 226 -5.57 11.54 -10.74
CA ASN A 226 -6.35 10.80 -9.76
C ASN A 226 -6.59 11.71 -8.55
N ILE A 227 -7.84 12.08 -8.29
CA ILE A 227 -8.22 12.98 -7.21
C ILE A 227 -8.86 12.16 -6.09
N HIS A 228 -8.40 12.38 -4.87
CA HIS A 228 -8.96 11.80 -3.66
C HIS A 228 -9.36 12.95 -2.72
N GLU A 229 -10.64 12.99 -2.37
CA GLU A 229 -11.21 13.95 -1.44
C GLU A 229 -11.68 13.20 -0.20
N ILE A 230 -11.12 13.56 0.96
CA ILE A 230 -11.41 12.93 2.25
C ILE A 230 -12.09 13.97 3.12
N GLN A 231 -13.22 13.60 3.70
CA GLN A 231 -13.95 14.40 4.67
C GLN A 231 -14.12 13.59 5.94
N VAL A 232 -13.75 14.18 7.06
CA VAL A 232 -13.83 13.55 8.39
C VAL A 232 -14.49 14.50 9.38
N ARG A 233 -15.45 13.97 10.15
CA ARG A 233 -16.10 14.67 11.24
C ARG A 233 -16.18 13.77 12.47
N GLY A 234 -16.15 14.39 13.65
CA GLY A 234 -16.27 13.69 14.91
C GLY A 234 -16.16 14.66 16.09
N ALA A 235 -16.07 14.13 17.29
CA ALA A 235 -15.98 14.94 18.52
C ALA A 235 -14.74 15.86 18.57
N PHE A 236 -13.70 15.57 17.78
CA PHE A 236 -12.50 16.41 17.65
C PHE A 236 -12.74 17.68 16.81
N GLY A 237 -13.79 17.74 16.00
CA GLY A 237 -14.06 18.73 14.99
C GLY A 237 -14.18 18.10 13.58
N SER A 238 -13.59 18.74 12.57
CA SER A 238 -13.60 18.22 11.19
C SER A 238 -12.33 18.61 10.45
N PHE A 239 -12.00 17.84 9.42
CA PHE A 239 -11.03 18.23 8.41
C PHE A 239 -11.43 17.72 7.03
N GLU A 240 -10.95 18.44 6.01
CA GLU A 240 -11.09 18.06 4.61
C GLU A 240 -9.72 18.08 3.95
N ILE A 241 -9.45 17.09 3.11
CA ILE A 241 -8.21 16.98 2.36
C ILE A 241 -8.50 16.61 0.93
N ARG A 242 -7.87 17.33 0.01
CA ARG A 242 -7.93 17.04 -1.41
C ARG A 242 -6.53 16.80 -1.95
N LEU A 243 -6.33 15.62 -2.54
CA LEU A 243 -5.08 15.26 -3.20
C LEU A 243 -5.36 15.06 -4.69
N ALA A 244 -4.56 15.68 -5.54
CA ALA A 244 -4.61 15.55 -6.98
C ALA A 244 -3.29 14.93 -7.45
N ASN A 245 -3.29 13.63 -7.69
CA ASN A 245 -2.10 12.85 -7.93
C ASN A 245 -1.90 12.58 -9.43
N TRP A 246 -0.70 12.77 -9.93
CA TRP A 246 -0.35 12.30 -11.25
C TRP A 246 -0.40 10.76 -11.30
N PRO A 247 -0.94 10.18 -12.37
CA PRO A 247 -0.81 8.75 -12.62
C PRO A 247 0.67 8.35 -12.70
N ASN A 248 0.99 7.15 -12.23
CA ASN A 248 2.31 6.59 -12.45
C ASN A 248 2.51 6.39 -13.98
N PRO A 249 3.62 6.89 -14.57
CA PRO A 249 3.89 6.72 -16.01
C PRO A 249 3.84 5.27 -16.47
N ASP A 250 4.37 4.34 -15.67
CA ASP A 250 4.45 2.90 -16.00
C ASP A 250 3.13 2.16 -15.75
N ASN A 251 2.22 2.73 -14.93
CA ASN A 251 0.90 2.16 -14.64
C ASN A 251 -0.12 3.25 -14.29
N PRO A 252 -0.85 3.80 -15.27
CA PRO A 252 -1.82 4.87 -15.05
C PRO A 252 -2.96 4.55 -14.08
N LYS A 253 -3.20 3.29 -13.77
CA LYS A 253 -4.19 2.86 -12.77
C LYS A 253 -3.76 3.21 -11.35
N THR A 254 -2.46 3.41 -11.13
CA THR A 254 -1.84 3.73 -9.84
C THR A 254 -1.36 5.18 -9.84
N SER A 255 -1.44 5.84 -8.70
CA SER A 255 -0.86 7.18 -8.51
C SER A 255 0.63 7.07 -8.17
N LEU A 256 1.46 7.99 -8.67
CA LEU A 256 2.88 8.05 -8.34
C LEU A 256 3.09 8.16 -6.81
N LEU A 257 2.23 8.93 -6.12
CA LEU A 257 2.29 9.07 -4.67
C LEU A 257 2.19 7.73 -3.93
N SER A 258 1.47 6.73 -4.47
CA SER A 258 1.40 5.40 -3.87
C SER A 258 2.77 4.71 -3.81
N CYS A 259 3.57 4.83 -4.87
CA CYS A 259 4.93 4.29 -4.89
C CYS A 259 5.83 5.03 -3.90
N LEU A 260 5.74 6.36 -3.89
CA LEU A 260 6.52 7.22 -2.99
C LEU A 260 6.16 7.00 -1.52
N SER A 261 4.91 6.65 -1.20
CA SER A 261 4.47 6.38 0.18
C SER A 261 5.17 5.16 0.78
N VAL A 262 5.46 4.13 -0.04
CA VAL A 262 6.25 2.96 0.39
C VAL A 262 7.67 3.37 0.73
N VAL A 263 8.32 4.11 -0.17
CA VAL A 263 9.69 4.59 0.03
C VAL A 263 9.79 5.48 1.27
N SER A 264 8.80 6.37 1.46
CA SER A 264 8.72 7.21 2.67
C SER A 264 8.57 6.38 3.94
N LEU A 265 7.72 5.34 3.92
CA LEU A 265 7.55 4.43 5.05
C LEU A 265 8.83 3.64 5.33
N LEU A 266 9.52 3.13 4.31
CA LEU A 266 10.79 2.44 4.47
C LEU A 266 11.88 3.36 5.04
N LYS A 267 11.93 4.64 4.62
CA LYS A 267 12.83 5.64 5.21
C LYS A 267 12.54 5.87 6.70
N ARG A 268 11.28 5.83 7.12
CA ARG A 268 10.91 5.90 8.55
C ARG A 268 11.32 4.64 9.32
N ILE A 269 11.10 3.46 8.74
CA ILE A 269 11.45 2.18 9.38
C ILE A 269 12.97 2.06 9.58
N GLY A 270 13.76 2.41 8.57
CA GLY A 270 15.23 2.31 8.62
C GLY A 270 15.93 3.53 9.23
N GLY A 271 15.23 4.67 9.36
CA GLY A 271 15.78 5.93 9.86
C GLY A 271 15.71 6.08 11.38
N THR A 272 16.39 7.10 11.88
CA THR A 272 16.42 7.45 13.32
C THR A 272 15.34 8.47 13.70
N VAL A 273 14.82 9.22 12.74
CA VAL A 273 13.78 10.24 12.97
C VAL A 273 12.47 9.75 12.36
N GLN A 274 11.42 9.74 13.17
CA GLN A 274 10.07 9.44 12.72
C GLN A 274 9.22 10.70 12.83
N MET A 275 8.48 11.04 11.76
CA MET A 275 7.52 12.12 11.72
C MET A 275 6.18 11.58 11.21
N GLY A 276 5.11 12.00 11.85
CA GLY A 276 3.78 11.43 11.66
C GLY A 276 3.64 10.08 12.35
N GLY A 277 2.45 9.58 12.49
CA GLY A 277 2.15 8.32 13.19
C GLY A 277 2.54 7.06 12.43
#